data_647cc57d3785a5faa434663bdb44b1b4
#
_entry.id   647cc57d3785a5faa434663bdb44b1b4
#
_cell.length_a   1.000
_cell.length_b   1.000
_cell.length_c   1.000
_cell.angle_alpha   90.00
_cell.angle_beta   90.00
_cell.angle_gamma   90.00
#
_symmetry.space_group_name_H-M   'P 1'
#
loop_
_entity.id
_entity.type
_entity.pdbx_description
1 polymer ?
#
loop_
_entity_poly.entity_id
_entity_poly.type
_entity_poly.pdbx_seq_one_letter_code
_entity_poly.pdbx_strand_id
1 'polypeptide(L)'
;MEIIKPISTIIIGLFLSIEFSFSSETNLIFTPFFSSTYYSSGSVFQPEKDGKTTITYFQLGAKKNTGAWSISGRFQFITATNLDSNSAFFNPDFNFEHRRGFYGSDNTWFESSSLIINYRNSEKFSVFFGKDRVQWGAGRSNLILSNHCPTYPLASFDWKISEKLNLQYFIASLESQISDSSQNELYSGRDIYVDRSIAGHRLKYSLLDKLTLSAIETVVFGNRKFDEHYLLPFIPFWSMQHYTGDVDNVQMCGEISWIPKDELKIYTSIFIDEWRPESTFDEQNRNWIGYQIGLKKNNFLQYNNKLLIEYTWTDHRIYRHKFSENSSYTYNFPLGFWAGPHAEEFIIIFNQKLGDWNFQSNISQVKRGELTEEMLDRQYSDPVIVYERYNGNLETRMIISAKAKKGILKNKLFLELEGQWIDWKNAGFDPYDSGRMGKDISKFSINLGLTASTQILFN
;
A
#
# COMPACT_ATOMS: atom_id res chain seq x y z
N MET A 1 20.66 -20.17 14.65
CA MET A 1 20.33 -20.81 13.36
C MET A 1 19.84 -22.26 13.50
N GLU A 2 20.11 -22.95 14.59
CA GLU A 2 19.70 -24.38 14.79
C GLU A 2 18.26 -24.57 15.29
N ILE A 3 17.63 -23.58 15.89
CA ILE A 3 16.27 -23.70 16.45
C ILE A 3 15.17 -23.46 15.38
N ILE A 4 15.47 -22.75 14.31
CA ILE A 4 14.48 -22.45 13.25
C ILE A 4 14.26 -23.64 12.30
N LYS A 5 15.28 -24.48 12.08
CA LYS A 5 15.16 -25.69 11.23
C LYS A 5 14.12 -26.70 11.74
N PRO A 6 14.07 -27.06 13.04
CA PRO A 6 13.07 -27.99 13.52
C PRO A 6 11.64 -27.40 13.52
N ILE A 7 11.49 -26.10 13.76
CA ILE A 7 10.17 -25.45 13.78
C ILE A 7 9.56 -25.38 12.37
N SER A 8 10.34 -25.04 11.36
CA SER A 8 9.87 -25.04 9.96
C SER A 8 9.48 -26.43 9.47
N THR A 9 10.21 -27.47 9.86
CA THR A 9 9.91 -28.87 9.50
C THR A 9 8.66 -29.38 10.22
N ILE A 10 8.47 -29.01 11.48
CA ILE A 10 7.27 -29.37 12.26
C ILE A 10 6.03 -28.63 11.72
N ILE A 11 6.17 -27.35 11.38
CA ILE A 11 5.08 -26.56 10.81
C ILE A 11 4.67 -27.11 9.45
N ILE A 12 5.62 -27.42 8.55
CA ILE A 12 5.34 -28.04 7.26
C ILE A 12 4.70 -29.41 7.43
N GLY A 13 5.18 -30.22 8.37
CA GLY A 13 4.57 -31.51 8.72
C GLY A 13 3.15 -31.39 9.23
N LEU A 14 2.85 -30.43 10.09
CA LEU A 14 1.51 -30.13 10.58
C LEU A 14 0.57 -29.69 9.44
N PHE A 15 1.04 -28.83 8.52
CA PHE A 15 0.26 -28.40 7.37
C PHE A 15 -0.08 -29.54 6.38
N LEU A 16 0.80 -30.53 6.26
CA LEU A 16 0.60 -31.66 5.33
C LEU A 16 -0.23 -32.79 5.91
N SER A 17 -0.33 -32.91 7.25
CA SER A 17 -0.97 -34.02 7.94
C SER A 17 -2.40 -33.73 8.43
N ILE A 18 -2.91 -32.51 8.31
CA ILE A 18 -4.27 -32.17 8.77
C ILE A 18 -5.27 -32.49 7.65
N GLU A 19 -5.76 -33.72 7.63
CA GLU A 19 -7.00 -34.10 6.96
C GLU A 19 -8.08 -34.28 8.01
N PHE A 20 -8.93 -33.25 8.20
CA PHE A 20 -10.13 -33.39 9.00
C PHE A 20 -11.32 -33.56 8.08
N SER A 21 -12.11 -34.63 8.31
CA SER A 21 -13.43 -34.78 7.71
C SER A 21 -14.48 -34.34 8.71
N PHE A 22 -15.24 -33.31 8.41
CA PHE A 22 -16.29 -32.77 9.23
C PHE A 22 -17.63 -32.65 8.46
N SER A 23 -18.73 -32.73 9.16
CA SER A 23 -20.07 -32.69 8.60
C SER A 23 -20.58 -31.30 8.23
N SER A 24 -21.63 -31.22 7.48
CA SER A 24 -22.01 -30.24 6.47
C SER A 24 -22.60 -28.89 6.88
N GLU A 25 -22.48 -28.36 8.09
CA GLU A 25 -23.24 -27.15 8.48
C GLU A 25 -22.46 -25.95 9.04
N THR A 26 -21.13 -25.92 9.03
CA THR A 26 -20.41 -24.75 9.52
C THR A 26 -19.78 -23.93 8.44
N ASN A 27 -19.99 -22.62 8.56
CA ASN A 27 -19.44 -21.58 7.72
C ASN A 27 -18.10 -21.03 8.25
N LEU A 28 -17.40 -21.72 9.16
CA LEU A 28 -16.10 -21.31 9.67
C LEU A 28 -14.97 -21.89 8.82
N ILE A 29 -14.21 -21.04 8.18
CA ILE A 29 -13.06 -21.39 7.36
C ILE A 29 -11.81 -20.90 8.09
N PHE A 30 -10.89 -21.82 8.36
CA PHE A 30 -9.58 -21.50 8.90
C PHE A 30 -8.52 -21.60 7.81
N THR A 31 -7.66 -20.59 7.66
CA THR A 31 -6.68 -20.51 6.58
C THR A 31 -5.27 -20.26 7.12
N PRO A 32 -4.59 -21.32 7.57
CA PRO A 32 -3.18 -21.20 7.87
C PRO A 32 -2.36 -21.04 6.59
N PHE A 33 -1.34 -20.19 6.68
CA PHE A 33 -0.45 -19.88 5.58
C PHE A 33 0.99 -19.75 6.10
N PHE A 34 1.94 -20.29 5.33
CA PHE A 34 3.35 -20.17 5.57
C PHE A 34 4.05 -19.83 4.27
N SER A 35 5.00 -18.91 4.30
CA SER A 35 5.88 -18.64 3.16
C SER A 35 7.27 -18.30 3.67
N SER A 36 8.30 -18.81 3.00
CA SER A 36 9.68 -18.43 3.28
C SER A 36 10.40 -18.22 1.95
N THR A 37 11.03 -17.08 1.79
CA THR A 37 11.78 -16.71 0.60
C THR A 37 13.20 -16.33 0.98
N TYR A 38 14.15 -16.97 0.31
CA TYR A 38 15.57 -16.73 0.42
C TYR A 38 16.05 -15.92 -0.76
N TYR A 39 16.80 -14.87 -0.50
CA TYR A 39 17.43 -13.97 -1.47
C TYR A 39 18.95 -14.15 -1.39
N SER A 40 19.58 -14.54 -2.51
CA SER A 40 21.01 -14.93 -2.54
C SER A 40 21.98 -13.76 -2.38
N SER A 41 21.58 -12.57 -2.73
CA SER A 41 22.38 -11.35 -2.59
C SER A 41 21.50 -10.18 -2.19
N GLY A 42 22.12 -9.08 -1.76
CA GLY A 42 21.43 -7.86 -1.40
C GLY A 42 20.41 -7.48 -2.45
N SER A 43 19.17 -7.46 -2.05
CA SER A 43 18.01 -7.13 -2.83
C SER A 43 17.54 -5.73 -2.45
N VAL A 44 16.35 -5.35 -2.87
CA VAL A 44 15.64 -4.14 -2.39
C VAL A 44 15.54 -4.06 -0.86
N PHE A 45 15.79 -5.15 -0.14
CA PHE A 45 15.74 -5.22 1.32
C PHE A 45 17.06 -4.84 2.00
N GLN A 46 18.13 -4.64 1.25
CA GLN A 46 19.48 -4.41 1.79
C GLN A 46 20.23 -3.35 0.99
N PRO A 47 19.75 -2.10 0.96
CA PRO A 47 20.48 -1.04 0.25
C PRO A 47 21.83 -0.72 0.88
N GLU A 48 21.96 -0.87 2.20
CA GLU A 48 23.18 -0.50 2.93
C GLU A 48 24.06 -1.72 3.31
N LYS A 49 23.46 -2.91 3.43
CA LYS A 49 24.14 -4.14 3.83
C LYS A 49 24.37 -5.07 2.66
N ASP A 50 25.39 -5.88 2.76
CA ASP A 50 25.65 -6.99 1.83
C ASP A 50 25.25 -8.31 2.44
N GLY A 51 24.89 -9.28 1.60
CA GLY A 51 24.68 -10.65 2.03
C GLY A 51 23.31 -11.21 1.64
N LYS A 52 22.95 -12.25 2.35
CA LYS A 52 21.75 -13.05 2.09
C LYS A 52 20.61 -12.59 3.00
N THR A 53 19.41 -12.57 2.46
CA THR A 53 18.19 -12.24 3.24
C THR A 53 17.22 -13.41 3.18
N THR A 54 16.57 -13.73 4.29
CA THR A 54 15.45 -14.65 4.32
C THR A 54 14.26 -13.94 4.95
N ILE A 55 13.12 -13.95 4.27
CA ILE A 55 11.85 -13.41 4.80
C ILE A 55 10.89 -14.58 4.95
N THR A 56 10.39 -14.78 6.16
CA THR A 56 9.46 -15.85 6.49
C THR A 56 8.17 -15.27 7.04
N TYR A 57 7.06 -15.69 6.47
CA TYR A 57 5.70 -15.32 6.87
C TYR A 57 5.02 -16.52 7.52
N PHE A 58 4.41 -16.30 8.66
CA PHE A 58 3.44 -17.19 9.26
C PHE A 58 2.12 -16.43 9.42
N GLN A 59 1.02 -17.01 8.93
CA GLN A 59 -0.29 -16.38 9.00
C GLN A 59 -1.34 -17.37 9.48
N LEU A 60 -2.19 -16.90 10.36
CA LEU A 60 -3.44 -17.55 10.74
C LEU A 60 -4.60 -16.67 10.31
N GLY A 61 -5.50 -17.21 9.50
CA GLY A 61 -6.73 -16.56 9.07
C GLY A 61 -7.93 -17.36 9.47
N ALA A 62 -9.03 -16.68 9.81
CA ALA A 62 -10.34 -17.30 10.04
C ALA A 62 -11.43 -16.45 9.38
N LYS A 63 -12.45 -17.11 8.83
CA LYS A 63 -13.61 -16.45 8.24
C LYS A 63 -14.88 -17.21 8.57
N LYS A 64 -15.92 -16.47 8.97
CA LYS A 64 -17.27 -16.98 9.17
C LYS A 64 -18.28 -16.13 8.41
N ASN A 65 -19.18 -16.76 7.69
CA ASN A 65 -20.33 -16.12 7.06
C ASN A 65 -21.61 -16.59 7.76
N THR A 66 -22.50 -15.67 8.09
CA THR A 66 -23.78 -15.97 8.76
C THR A 66 -24.84 -14.99 8.26
N GLY A 67 -25.72 -15.44 7.37
CA GLY A 67 -26.72 -14.55 6.74
C GLY A 67 -26.08 -13.34 6.06
N ALA A 68 -26.49 -12.14 6.47
CA ALA A 68 -25.97 -10.88 5.95
C ALA A 68 -24.58 -10.49 6.49
N TRP A 69 -24.05 -11.24 7.48
CA TRP A 69 -22.78 -10.93 8.14
C TRP A 69 -21.64 -11.79 7.61
N SER A 70 -20.48 -11.17 7.46
CA SER A 70 -19.20 -11.84 7.23
C SER A 70 -18.18 -11.29 8.22
N ILE A 71 -17.57 -12.17 9.01
CA ILE A 71 -16.51 -11.83 9.94
C ILE A 71 -15.25 -12.56 9.49
N SER A 72 -14.16 -11.84 9.32
CA SER A 72 -12.85 -12.44 9.01
C SER A 72 -11.75 -11.77 9.80
N GLY A 73 -10.83 -12.57 10.28
CA GLY A 73 -9.64 -12.12 10.99
C GLY A 73 -8.39 -12.76 10.40
N ARG A 74 -7.29 -12.03 10.47
CA ARG A 74 -5.97 -12.51 10.05
C ARG A 74 -4.91 -11.95 10.98
N PHE A 75 -4.02 -12.81 11.41
CA PHE A 75 -2.81 -12.45 12.12
C PHE A 75 -1.60 -12.95 11.32
N GLN A 76 -0.62 -12.09 11.14
CA GLN A 76 0.64 -12.40 10.47
C GLN A 76 1.80 -12.12 11.41
N PHE A 77 2.75 -13.05 11.44
CA PHE A 77 4.03 -12.90 12.06
C PHE A 77 5.10 -13.09 10.98
N ILE A 78 6.01 -12.12 10.86
CA ILE A 78 6.99 -12.07 9.79
C ILE A 78 8.36 -11.92 10.41
N THR A 79 9.30 -12.77 10.00
CA THR A 79 10.70 -12.65 10.39
C THR A 79 11.55 -12.37 9.17
N ALA A 80 12.51 -11.47 9.30
CA ALA A 80 13.48 -11.16 8.27
C ALA A 80 14.89 -11.19 8.85
N THR A 81 15.82 -11.83 8.13
CA THR A 81 17.23 -11.86 8.50
C THR A 81 17.98 -10.82 7.68
N ASN A 82 18.97 -10.17 8.30
CA ASN A 82 19.87 -9.22 7.63
C ASN A 82 19.13 -8.12 6.84
N LEU A 83 18.06 -7.58 7.43
CA LEU A 83 17.25 -6.50 6.86
C LEU A 83 17.82 -5.14 7.28
N ASP A 84 17.92 -4.19 6.35
CA ASP A 84 18.21 -2.82 6.70
C ASP A 84 17.01 -2.15 7.39
N SER A 85 17.27 -1.28 8.33
CA SER A 85 16.21 -0.58 9.10
C SER A 85 15.26 0.20 8.20
N ASN A 86 15.75 0.73 7.09
CA ASN A 86 14.98 1.54 6.15
C ASN A 86 14.47 0.75 4.93
N SER A 87 14.76 -0.54 4.82
CA SER A 87 14.42 -1.32 3.63
C SER A 87 12.91 -1.45 3.38
N ALA A 88 12.09 -1.39 4.42
CA ALA A 88 10.65 -1.41 4.29
C ALA A 88 10.11 -0.25 3.43
N PHE A 89 10.71 0.94 3.52
CA PHE A 89 10.31 2.11 2.75
C PHE A 89 10.64 2.02 1.27
N PHE A 90 11.57 1.15 0.90
CA PHE A 90 12.02 0.99 -0.48
C PHE A 90 11.36 -0.16 -1.23
N ASN A 91 10.51 -0.93 -0.56
CA ASN A 91 9.78 -2.03 -1.18
C ASN A 91 8.28 -1.80 -1.10
N PRO A 92 7.58 -1.62 -2.24
CA PRO A 92 6.14 -1.37 -2.26
C PRO A 92 5.30 -2.54 -1.73
N ASP A 93 5.85 -3.74 -1.66
CA ASP A 93 5.17 -4.93 -1.18
C ASP A 93 5.48 -5.22 0.31
N PHE A 94 6.32 -4.40 0.94
CA PHE A 94 6.73 -4.53 2.34
C PHE A 94 6.13 -3.39 3.18
N ASN A 95 4.89 -3.54 3.57
CA ASN A 95 4.04 -2.50 4.17
C ASN A 95 3.51 -2.90 5.54
N PHE A 96 4.35 -3.46 6.39
CA PHE A 96 3.96 -3.92 7.71
C PHE A 96 4.18 -2.85 8.78
N GLU A 97 3.39 -2.94 9.85
CA GLU A 97 3.62 -2.17 11.07
C GLU A 97 5.01 -2.54 11.61
N HIS A 98 5.90 -1.56 11.70
CA HIS A 98 7.20 -1.74 12.31
C HIS A 98 7.04 -1.63 13.83
N ARG A 99 6.86 -2.76 14.50
CA ARG A 99 7.01 -2.81 15.94
C ARG A 99 8.36 -3.40 16.28
N ARG A 100 9.04 -2.74 17.24
CA ARG A 100 10.37 -3.01 17.81
C ARG A 100 10.85 -4.42 17.54
N GLY A 101 11.79 -4.57 16.59
CA GLY A 101 12.42 -5.84 16.33
C GLY A 101 13.15 -6.37 17.58
N PHE A 102 13.28 -7.69 17.70
CA PHE A 102 14.25 -8.26 18.62
C PHE A 102 15.65 -7.85 18.14
N TYR A 103 16.38 -7.21 18.98
CA TYR A 103 17.77 -6.84 18.78
C TYR A 103 18.69 -8.05 19.03
N GLY A 104 18.55 -9.05 18.18
CA GLY A 104 19.67 -9.90 17.87
C GLY A 104 20.25 -9.30 16.60
N SER A 105 21.56 -9.24 16.47
CA SER A 105 22.30 -8.41 15.52
C SER A 105 21.81 -8.41 14.06
N ASP A 106 21.07 -9.44 13.60
CA ASP A 106 20.74 -9.60 12.19
C ASP A 106 19.29 -10.06 11.91
N ASN A 107 18.43 -10.13 12.93
CA ASN A 107 17.04 -10.60 12.78
C ASN A 107 16.05 -9.52 13.19
N THR A 108 15.10 -9.27 12.33
CA THR A 108 13.98 -8.37 12.58
C THR A 108 12.68 -9.13 12.46
N TRP A 109 11.69 -8.79 13.27
CA TRP A 109 10.36 -9.36 13.16
C TRP A 109 9.30 -8.25 13.11
N PHE A 110 8.20 -8.58 12.48
CA PHE A 110 7.04 -7.71 12.33
C PHE A 110 5.79 -8.51 12.62
N GLU A 111 4.75 -7.82 13.06
CA GLU A 111 3.42 -8.37 13.16
C GLU A 111 2.44 -7.51 12.38
N SER A 112 1.39 -8.14 11.86
CA SER A 112 0.27 -7.45 11.26
C SER A 112 -1.01 -8.20 11.61
N SER A 113 -2.05 -7.47 11.95
CA SER A 113 -3.36 -8.04 12.23
C SER A 113 -4.43 -7.31 11.45
N SER A 114 -5.45 -8.04 11.02
CA SER A 114 -6.66 -7.46 10.47
C SER A 114 -7.87 -8.19 11.05
N LEU A 115 -8.93 -7.43 11.30
CA LEU A 115 -10.25 -7.94 11.65
C LEU A 115 -11.26 -7.17 10.83
N ILE A 116 -12.14 -7.89 10.16
CA ILE A 116 -13.13 -7.34 9.26
C ILE A 116 -14.50 -7.87 9.65
N ILE A 117 -15.41 -6.98 9.97
CA ILE A 117 -16.83 -7.26 10.15
C ILE A 117 -17.55 -6.54 9.02
N ASN A 118 -18.19 -7.31 8.16
CA ASN A 118 -18.93 -6.80 7.02
C ASN A 118 -20.41 -7.21 7.16
N TYR A 119 -21.29 -6.23 7.08
CA TYR A 119 -22.73 -6.43 6.99
C TYR A 119 -23.22 -6.01 5.61
N ARG A 120 -23.90 -6.93 4.92
CA ARG A 120 -24.49 -6.68 3.61
C ARG A 120 -25.98 -6.99 3.66
N ASN A 121 -26.81 -5.95 3.77
CA ASN A 121 -28.26 -6.13 3.78
C ASN A 121 -28.83 -6.48 2.40
N SER A 122 -28.20 -5.98 1.33
CA SER A 122 -28.60 -6.22 -0.05
C SER A 122 -27.38 -6.03 -0.97
N GLU A 123 -27.55 -6.27 -2.27
CA GLU A 123 -26.52 -5.92 -3.25
C GLU A 123 -26.29 -4.41 -3.37
N LYS A 124 -27.20 -3.60 -2.77
CA LYS A 124 -27.13 -2.14 -2.87
C LYS A 124 -26.40 -1.45 -1.72
N PHE A 125 -26.33 -2.10 -0.55
CA PHE A 125 -25.76 -1.45 0.63
C PHE A 125 -24.97 -2.44 1.50
N SER A 126 -23.76 -2.04 1.83
CA SER A 126 -22.91 -2.76 2.79
C SER A 126 -22.18 -1.80 3.73
N VAL A 127 -21.98 -2.26 4.96
CA VAL A 127 -21.20 -1.57 5.99
C VAL A 127 -20.03 -2.45 6.38
N PHE A 128 -18.91 -1.85 6.56
CA PHE A 128 -17.65 -2.48 6.95
C PHE A 128 -17.12 -1.78 8.21
N PHE A 129 -16.68 -2.58 9.16
CA PHE A 129 -15.97 -2.12 10.34
C PHE A 129 -14.81 -3.06 10.63
N GLY A 130 -13.64 -2.50 10.91
CA GLY A 130 -12.49 -3.33 11.23
C GLY A 130 -11.15 -2.64 11.12
N LYS A 131 -10.10 -3.43 10.94
CA LYS A 131 -8.73 -2.98 10.69
C LYS A 131 -8.28 -3.53 9.35
N ASP A 132 -8.23 -2.67 8.34
CA ASP A 132 -7.79 -2.97 6.98
C ASP A 132 -7.33 -1.69 6.28
N ARG A 133 -7.24 -1.69 4.97
CA ARG A 133 -6.88 -0.56 4.10
C ARG A 133 -8.04 -0.22 3.18
N VAL A 134 -8.22 1.06 2.91
CA VAL A 134 -9.04 1.50 1.78
C VAL A 134 -8.15 1.61 0.55
N GLN A 135 -8.58 1.02 -0.55
CA GLN A 135 -7.90 1.13 -1.84
C GLN A 135 -8.86 1.73 -2.86
N TRP A 136 -8.59 2.95 -3.29
CA TRP A 136 -9.35 3.63 -4.32
C TRP A 136 -8.47 3.98 -5.51
N GLY A 137 -8.89 3.52 -6.67
CA GLY A 137 -8.19 3.67 -7.94
C GLY A 137 -8.19 2.39 -8.76
N ALA A 138 -7.90 2.53 -10.05
CA ALA A 138 -7.81 1.41 -10.98
C ALA A 138 -6.39 0.85 -11.12
N GLY A 139 -5.39 1.59 -10.66
CA GLY A 139 -3.98 1.28 -10.78
C GLY A 139 -3.49 0.15 -9.87
N ARG A 140 -2.18 -0.10 -9.95
CA ARG A 140 -1.43 -0.89 -8.97
C ARG A 140 -1.03 0.00 -7.78
N SER A 141 -0.49 1.17 -8.07
CA SER A 141 -0.06 2.16 -7.08
C SER A 141 -0.93 3.41 -7.19
N ASN A 142 -2.11 3.38 -6.56
CA ASN A 142 -3.06 4.49 -6.66
C ASN A 142 -2.51 5.76 -6.01
N LEU A 143 -2.89 6.92 -6.56
CA LEU A 143 -2.40 8.21 -6.10
C LEU A 143 -3.01 8.66 -4.76
N ILE A 144 -4.29 8.38 -4.50
CA ILE A 144 -4.95 8.90 -3.30
C ILE A 144 -4.93 7.89 -2.14
N LEU A 145 -5.34 6.66 -2.39
CA LEU A 145 -5.36 5.58 -1.40
C LEU A 145 -4.93 4.28 -2.05
N SER A 146 -3.86 3.69 -1.52
CA SER A 146 -3.29 2.45 -2.03
C SER A 146 -3.21 1.37 -0.95
N ASN A 147 -2.79 0.18 -1.33
CA ASN A 147 -2.55 -0.93 -0.39
C ASN A 147 -1.08 -1.03 0.07
N HIS A 148 -0.28 0.01 -0.15
CA HIS A 148 1.15 0.02 0.15
C HIS A 148 1.49 0.60 1.53
N CYS A 149 0.50 0.88 2.36
CA CYS A 149 0.67 1.28 3.76
C CYS A 149 0.24 0.15 4.73
N PRO A 150 0.60 0.19 6.01
CA PRO A 150 0.03 -0.69 7.05
C PRO A 150 -1.49 -0.59 7.17
N THR A 151 -2.10 -1.63 7.75
CA THR A 151 -3.53 -1.62 8.04
C THR A 151 -3.87 -0.66 9.19
N TYR A 152 -5.05 -0.06 9.14
CA TYR A 152 -5.53 0.89 10.13
C TYR A 152 -7.01 0.62 10.49
N PRO A 153 -7.45 0.98 11.73
CA PRO A 153 -8.85 0.86 12.12
C PRO A 153 -9.72 1.79 11.28
N LEU A 154 -10.85 1.28 10.78
CA LEU A 154 -11.77 2.06 9.96
C LEU A 154 -13.21 1.59 10.08
N ALA A 155 -14.13 2.50 9.78
CA ALA A 155 -15.53 2.21 9.46
C ALA A 155 -15.83 2.75 8.07
N SER A 156 -16.61 2.02 7.29
CA SER A 156 -16.96 2.43 5.92
C SER A 156 -18.32 1.90 5.51
N PHE A 157 -18.89 2.52 4.48
CA PHE A 157 -20.01 1.96 3.75
C PHE A 157 -19.83 2.07 2.24
N ASP A 158 -20.55 1.21 1.53
CA ASP A 158 -20.69 1.21 0.08
C ASP A 158 -22.19 1.21 -0.25
N TRP A 159 -22.66 2.22 -0.96
CA TRP A 159 -24.05 2.42 -1.32
C TRP A 159 -24.24 2.61 -2.81
N LYS A 160 -24.82 1.61 -3.45
CA LYS A 160 -25.27 1.67 -4.83
C LYS A 160 -26.60 2.44 -4.89
N ILE A 161 -26.52 3.76 -5.04
CA ILE A 161 -27.69 4.66 -5.07
C ILE A 161 -28.60 4.33 -6.26
N SER A 162 -27.98 4.03 -7.41
CA SER A 162 -28.67 3.57 -8.62
C SER A 162 -27.77 2.60 -9.39
N GLU A 163 -28.26 2.07 -10.53
CA GLU A 163 -27.43 1.21 -11.40
C GLU A 163 -26.19 1.92 -11.94
N LYS A 164 -26.22 3.25 -12.03
CA LYS A 164 -25.12 4.07 -12.55
C LYS A 164 -24.33 4.80 -11.48
N LEU A 165 -24.88 4.95 -10.27
CA LEU A 165 -24.30 5.81 -9.24
C LEU A 165 -24.04 5.02 -7.96
N ASN A 166 -22.77 5.04 -7.52
CA ASN A 166 -22.33 4.41 -6.28
C ASN A 166 -21.57 5.41 -5.43
N LEU A 167 -21.92 5.49 -4.15
CA LEU A 167 -21.22 6.27 -3.12
C LEU A 167 -20.51 5.35 -2.16
N GLN A 168 -19.22 5.61 -1.94
CA GLN A 168 -18.41 4.97 -0.93
C GLN A 168 -17.95 6.03 0.07
N TYR A 169 -17.91 5.67 1.34
CA TYR A 169 -17.42 6.54 2.40
C TYR A 169 -16.65 5.73 3.43
N PHE A 170 -15.64 6.33 4.04
CA PHE A 170 -14.96 5.77 5.20
C PHE A 170 -14.46 6.87 6.14
N ILE A 171 -14.24 6.47 7.40
CA ILE A 171 -13.48 7.22 8.40
C ILE A 171 -12.52 6.24 9.08
N ALA A 172 -11.30 6.69 9.36
CA ALA A 172 -10.24 5.83 9.89
C ALA A 172 -9.30 6.59 10.84
N SER A 173 -8.65 5.82 11.72
CA SER A 173 -7.58 6.31 12.59
C SER A 173 -6.23 5.90 12.02
N LEU A 174 -5.31 6.84 11.93
CA LEU A 174 -3.95 6.67 11.38
C LEU A 174 -2.91 6.83 12.50
N GLU A 175 -1.71 6.34 12.25
CA GLU A 175 -0.57 6.52 13.15
C GLU A 175 0.33 7.66 12.65
N SER A 176 0.53 8.69 13.49
CA SER A 176 1.25 9.90 13.07
C SER A 176 2.76 9.79 13.17
N GLN A 177 3.28 8.98 14.11
CA GLN A 177 4.70 8.93 14.52
C GLN A 177 5.24 10.29 15.01
N ILE A 178 4.36 11.24 15.35
CA ILE A 178 4.72 12.54 15.91
C ILE A 178 4.52 12.46 17.42
N SER A 179 5.59 12.64 18.20
CA SER A 179 5.53 12.55 19.66
C SER A 179 4.61 13.62 20.23
N ASP A 180 3.67 13.20 21.08
CA ASP A 180 2.83 14.10 21.84
C ASP A 180 3.51 14.46 23.16
N SER A 181 4.19 15.61 23.19
CA SER A 181 4.90 16.09 24.37
C SER A 181 3.98 16.35 25.59
N SER A 182 2.69 16.58 25.35
CA SER A 182 1.71 16.82 26.42
C SER A 182 1.43 15.56 27.26
N GLN A 183 1.73 14.37 26.70
CA GLN A 183 1.49 13.07 27.34
C GLN A 183 2.74 12.49 28.04
N ASN A 184 3.92 13.11 27.88
CA ASN A 184 5.19 12.55 28.35
C ASN A 184 5.24 12.32 29.85
N GLU A 185 4.61 13.19 30.67
CA GLU A 185 4.55 13.03 32.09
C GLU A 185 3.68 11.86 32.55
N LEU A 186 2.59 11.59 31.83
CA LEU A 186 1.65 10.52 32.15
C LEU A 186 2.18 9.12 31.75
N TYR A 187 3.00 9.04 30.73
CA TYR A 187 3.47 7.78 30.15
C TYR A 187 4.99 7.72 30.03
N SER A 188 5.68 8.04 31.14
CA SER A 188 7.15 8.05 31.19
C SER A 188 7.80 6.81 30.58
N GLY A 189 8.74 7.02 29.67
CA GLY A 189 9.44 5.95 28.95
C GLY A 189 8.62 5.26 27.85
N ARG A 190 7.50 5.85 27.43
CA ARG A 190 6.70 5.41 26.28
C ARG A 190 6.54 6.53 25.26
N ASP A 191 6.60 6.18 23.99
CA ASP A 191 6.31 7.10 22.91
C ASP A 191 4.79 7.14 22.70
N ILE A 192 4.18 8.27 23.03
CA ILE A 192 2.77 8.55 22.74
C ILE A 192 2.75 9.51 21.54
N TYR A 193 1.92 9.21 20.57
CA TYR A 193 1.87 9.96 19.33
C TYR A 193 0.58 10.79 19.24
N VAL A 194 0.69 11.92 18.58
CA VAL A 194 -0.44 12.80 18.26
C VAL A 194 -1.49 12.01 17.47
N ASP A 195 -2.75 12.15 17.85
CA ASP A 195 -3.86 11.53 17.11
C ASP A 195 -3.89 12.06 15.65
N ARG A 196 -4.09 11.15 14.69
CA ARG A 196 -4.32 11.44 13.28
C ARG A 196 -5.48 10.62 12.77
N SER A 197 -6.35 11.23 12.00
CA SER A 197 -7.50 10.58 11.40
C SER A 197 -7.64 10.98 9.93
N ILE A 198 -8.40 10.18 9.19
CA ILE A 198 -8.77 10.46 7.80
C ILE A 198 -10.23 10.12 7.58
N ALA A 199 -10.94 10.96 6.84
CA ALA A 199 -12.21 10.62 6.25
C ALA A 199 -12.13 10.70 4.73
N GLY A 200 -12.96 9.96 4.03
CA GLY A 200 -13.00 10.01 2.58
C GLY A 200 -14.34 9.62 2.01
N HIS A 201 -14.69 10.21 0.88
CA HIS A 201 -15.82 9.78 0.06
C HIS A 201 -15.44 9.66 -1.41
N ARG A 202 -16.09 8.73 -2.08
CA ARG A 202 -15.90 8.46 -3.50
C ARG A 202 -17.25 8.32 -4.18
N LEU A 203 -17.49 9.14 -5.18
CA LEU A 203 -18.64 9.03 -6.05
C LEU A 203 -18.21 8.40 -7.37
N LYS A 204 -18.77 7.23 -7.71
CA LYS A 204 -18.54 6.53 -8.97
C LYS A 204 -19.77 6.64 -9.85
N TYR A 205 -19.56 7.09 -11.08
CA TYR A 205 -20.61 7.22 -12.07
C TYR A 205 -20.28 6.41 -13.34
N SER A 206 -21.12 5.41 -13.64
CA SER A 206 -21.05 4.66 -14.89
C SER A 206 -21.73 5.46 -16.01
N LEU A 207 -20.93 6.28 -16.70
CA LEU A 207 -21.41 7.12 -17.81
C LEU A 207 -21.95 6.28 -18.96
N LEU A 208 -21.20 5.23 -19.31
CA LEU A 208 -21.55 4.20 -20.29
C LEU A 208 -21.25 2.83 -19.65
N ASP A 209 -21.74 1.76 -20.24
CA ASP A 209 -21.52 0.39 -19.73
C ASP A 209 -20.03 0.04 -19.52
N LYS A 210 -19.16 0.68 -20.29
CA LYS A 210 -17.72 0.43 -20.30
C LYS A 210 -16.88 1.65 -19.88
N LEU A 211 -17.50 2.75 -19.43
CA LEU A 211 -16.83 3.98 -19.03
C LEU A 211 -17.32 4.43 -17.65
N THR A 212 -16.42 4.44 -16.68
CA THR A 212 -16.67 4.87 -15.31
C THR A 212 -15.84 6.11 -15.00
N LEU A 213 -16.49 7.10 -14.42
CA LEU A 213 -15.87 8.29 -13.83
C LEU A 213 -15.91 8.15 -12.31
N SER A 214 -14.87 8.59 -11.62
CA SER A 214 -14.88 8.69 -10.15
C SER A 214 -14.40 10.07 -9.72
N ALA A 215 -15.11 10.66 -8.76
CA ALA A 215 -14.66 11.82 -8.00
C ALA A 215 -14.42 11.36 -6.56
N ILE A 216 -13.27 11.70 -6.02
CA ILE A 216 -12.81 11.24 -4.70
C ILE A 216 -12.33 12.47 -3.94
N GLU A 217 -12.69 12.53 -2.68
CA GLU A 217 -12.19 13.54 -1.76
C GLU A 217 -11.81 12.84 -0.45
N THR A 218 -10.67 13.22 0.12
CA THR A 218 -10.22 12.78 1.44
C THR A 218 -9.81 14.00 2.26
N VAL A 219 -9.91 13.89 3.58
CA VAL A 219 -9.41 14.88 4.51
C VAL A 219 -8.62 14.20 5.61
N VAL A 220 -7.38 14.64 5.82
CA VAL A 220 -6.55 14.23 6.96
C VAL A 220 -6.57 15.33 8.00
N PHE A 221 -6.85 14.94 9.24
CA PHE A 221 -6.94 15.87 10.37
C PHE A 221 -6.25 15.27 11.61
N GLY A 222 -5.50 16.11 12.31
CA GLY A 222 -4.72 15.75 13.47
C GLY A 222 -5.21 16.38 14.76
N ASN A 223 -4.56 16.04 15.87
CA ASN A 223 -4.85 16.54 17.24
C ASN A 223 -6.26 16.22 17.76
N ARG A 224 -7.01 15.35 17.07
CA ARG A 224 -8.34 14.88 17.44
C ARG A 224 -8.68 13.55 16.79
N LYS A 225 -9.43 12.69 17.50
CA LYS A 225 -9.80 11.35 17.00
C LYS A 225 -10.95 11.38 16.01
N PHE A 226 -11.93 12.23 16.27
CA PHE A 226 -13.12 12.38 15.44
C PHE A 226 -13.49 13.84 15.28
N ASP A 227 -14.03 14.16 14.12
CA ASP A 227 -14.63 15.44 13.83
C ASP A 227 -16.00 15.18 13.18
N GLU A 228 -17.07 15.68 13.82
CA GLU A 228 -18.44 15.46 13.35
C GLU A 228 -18.72 16.09 11.98
N HIS A 229 -17.98 17.13 11.59
CA HIS A 229 -18.11 17.73 10.28
C HIS A 229 -17.79 16.73 9.16
N TYR A 230 -16.80 15.86 9.40
CA TYR A 230 -16.39 14.87 8.39
C TYR A 230 -17.18 13.56 8.44
N LEU A 231 -18.16 13.44 9.36
CA LEU A 231 -19.14 12.32 9.35
C LEU A 231 -20.27 12.52 8.34
N LEU A 232 -20.31 13.64 7.63
CA LEU A 232 -21.34 13.97 6.65
C LEU A 232 -20.88 13.66 5.20
N PRO A 233 -21.13 12.44 4.70
CA PRO A 233 -20.53 11.94 3.46
C PRO A 233 -21.03 12.60 2.17
N PHE A 234 -22.03 13.45 2.25
CA PHE A 234 -22.64 14.13 1.11
C PHE A 234 -22.19 15.59 0.95
N ILE A 235 -21.44 16.11 1.92
CA ILE A 235 -20.95 17.47 1.90
C ILE A 235 -19.48 17.43 1.48
N PRO A 236 -19.05 18.25 0.51
CA PRO A 236 -17.65 18.35 0.13
C PRO A 236 -16.78 18.76 1.31
N PHE A 237 -15.73 18.01 1.60
CA PHE A 237 -14.81 18.27 2.71
C PHE A 237 -14.05 19.59 2.51
N TRP A 238 -13.75 19.93 1.26
CA TRP A 238 -13.18 21.23 0.92
C TRP A 238 -14.04 22.39 1.43
N SER A 239 -15.39 22.29 1.34
CA SER A 239 -16.29 23.28 1.91
C SER A 239 -16.28 23.25 3.44
N MET A 240 -16.21 22.04 4.03
CA MET A 240 -16.28 21.88 5.49
C MET A 240 -15.04 22.42 6.20
N GLN A 241 -13.84 22.25 5.63
CA GLN A 241 -12.61 22.74 6.25
C GLN A 241 -12.60 24.26 6.48
N HIS A 242 -13.28 25.04 5.64
CA HIS A 242 -13.39 26.50 5.84
C HIS A 242 -14.12 26.85 7.14
N TYR A 243 -15.04 26.01 7.63
CA TYR A 243 -15.71 26.21 8.90
C TYR A 243 -14.84 25.83 10.11
N THR A 244 -13.85 24.97 9.91
CA THR A 244 -12.91 24.51 10.96
C THR A 244 -11.62 25.34 11.01
N GLY A 245 -11.52 26.41 10.22
CA GLY A 245 -10.36 27.31 10.23
C GLY A 245 -9.27 26.99 9.24
N ASP A 246 -9.54 26.13 8.25
CA ASP A 246 -8.64 25.80 7.13
C ASP A 246 -7.29 25.20 7.59
N VAL A 247 -7.39 24.34 8.61
CA VAL A 247 -6.22 23.71 9.22
C VAL A 247 -5.98 22.28 8.72
N ASP A 248 -7.01 21.64 8.18
CA ASP A 248 -7.00 20.25 7.77
C ASP A 248 -6.47 20.09 6.33
N ASN A 249 -6.04 18.89 5.99
CA ASN A 249 -5.49 18.58 4.66
C ASN A 249 -6.54 17.89 3.80
N VAL A 250 -7.21 18.64 2.95
CA VAL A 250 -8.19 18.12 1.99
C VAL A 250 -7.51 17.82 0.67
N GLN A 251 -7.74 16.62 0.15
CA GLN A 251 -7.15 16.12 -1.08
C GLN A 251 -8.25 15.60 -2.01
N MET A 252 -8.11 15.86 -3.29
CA MET A 252 -9.06 15.47 -4.33
C MET A 252 -8.42 14.55 -5.37
N CYS A 253 -9.21 13.66 -5.96
CA CYS A 253 -8.74 12.83 -7.07
C CYS A 253 -9.89 12.57 -8.07
N GLY A 254 -9.61 12.83 -9.33
CA GLY A 254 -10.46 12.42 -10.45
C GLY A 254 -9.91 11.18 -11.12
N GLU A 255 -10.77 10.21 -11.44
CA GLU A 255 -10.37 8.98 -12.15
C GLU A 255 -11.31 8.69 -13.31
N ILE A 256 -10.74 8.27 -14.43
CA ILE A 256 -11.44 7.74 -15.59
C ILE A 256 -10.98 6.30 -15.81
N SER A 257 -11.93 5.38 -15.93
CA SER A 257 -11.68 3.97 -16.24
C SER A 257 -12.52 3.54 -17.44
N TRP A 258 -11.87 3.09 -18.50
CA TRP A 258 -12.51 2.73 -19.77
C TRP A 258 -12.14 1.32 -20.20
N ILE A 259 -13.14 0.56 -20.67
CA ILE A 259 -13.02 -0.81 -21.19
C ILE A 259 -13.40 -0.81 -22.68
N PRO A 260 -12.52 -0.31 -23.59
CA PRO A 260 -12.85 -0.19 -25.02
C PRO A 260 -13.17 -1.52 -25.68
N LYS A 261 -12.52 -2.59 -25.22
CA LYS A 261 -12.72 -3.98 -25.67
C LYS A 261 -12.72 -4.88 -24.45
N ASP A 262 -13.34 -6.03 -24.57
CA ASP A 262 -13.30 -7.03 -23.52
C ASP A 262 -11.85 -7.34 -23.14
N GLU A 263 -11.61 -7.50 -21.85
CA GLU A 263 -10.30 -7.77 -21.26
C GLU A 263 -9.23 -6.66 -21.41
N LEU A 264 -9.56 -5.51 -22.03
CA LEU A 264 -8.70 -4.34 -22.10
C LEU A 264 -9.29 -3.21 -21.26
N LYS A 265 -8.58 -2.81 -20.22
CA LYS A 265 -8.91 -1.66 -19.35
C LYS A 265 -7.82 -0.61 -19.47
N ILE A 266 -8.22 0.62 -19.79
CA ILE A 266 -7.38 1.81 -19.76
C ILE A 266 -7.89 2.69 -18.61
N TYR A 267 -7.00 3.30 -17.86
CA TYR A 267 -7.37 4.20 -16.79
C TYR A 267 -6.38 5.35 -16.67
N THR A 268 -6.88 6.45 -16.13
CA THR A 268 -6.07 7.61 -15.76
C THR A 268 -6.64 8.24 -14.50
N SER A 269 -5.76 8.80 -13.69
CA SER A 269 -6.13 9.52 -12.46
C SER A 269 -5.33 10.81 -12.38
N ILE A 270 -5.97 11.85 -11.87
CA ILE A 270 -5.33 13.11 -11.47
C ILE A 270 -5.60 13.33 -9.98
N PHE A 271 -4.54 13.51 -9.22
CA PHE A 271 -4.58 13.81 -7.79
C PHE A 271 -4.22 15.27 -7.58
N ILE A 272 -4.93 15.94 -6.70
CA ILE A 272 -4.79 17.37 -6.40
C ILE A 272 -4.74 17.51 -4.88
N ASP A 273 -3.60 17.95 -4.36
CA ASP A 273 -3.38 18.21 -2.94
C ASP A 273 -3.66 19.69 -2.59
N GLU A 274 -3.24 20.60 -3.45
CA GLU A 274 -3.56 22.02 -3.36
C GLU A 274 -3.99 22.52 -4.74
N TRP A 275 -5.07 23.30 -4.81
CA TRP A 275 -5.61 23.78 -6.08
C TRP A 275 -6.00 25.26 -6.03
N ARG A 276 -5.36 26.02 -6.90
CA ARG A 276 -5.68 27.43 -7.17
C ARG A 276 -5.93 27.59 -8.67
N PRO A 277 -7.19 27.54 -9.11
CA PRO A 277 -7.54 27.56 -10.54
C PRO A 277 -6.98 28.77 -11.28
N GLU A 278 -6.95 29.94 -10.62
CA GLU A 278 -6.47 31.21 -11.16
C GLU A 278 -5.00 31.21 -11.53
N SER A 279 -4.18 30.38 -10.87
CA SER A 279 -2.73 30.28 -11.10
C SER A 279 -2.31 29.00 -11.83
N THR A 280 -3.25 28.24 -12.40
CA THR A 280 -2.96 26.91 -13.00
C THR A 280 -1.91 26.97 -14.11
N PHE A 281 -1.82 28.07 -14.83
CA PHE A 281 -0.87 28.25 -15.94
C PHE A 281 0.30 29.18 -15.62
N ASP A 282 0.42 29.61 -14.38
CA ASP A 282 1.52 30.44 -13.93
C ASP A 282 2.73 29.58 -13.57
N GLU A 283 3.94 30.04 -13.83
CA GLU A 283 5.18 29.32 -13.44
C GLU A 283 5.31 29.16 -11.94
N GLN A 284 4.79 30.11 -11.15
CA GLN A 284 4.77 30.11 -9.69
C GLN A 284 3.44 29.60 -9.13
N ASN A 285 2.81 28.62 -9.79
CA ASN A 285 1.54 28.10 -9.34
C ASN A 285 1.66 27.31 -8.03
N ARG A 286 0.57 27.30 -7.26
CA ARG A 286 0.42 26.51 -6.02
C ARG A 286 -0.38 25.22 -6.24
N ASN A 287 -0.52 24.77 -7.47
CA ASN A 287 -1.20 23.54 -7.78
C ASN A 287 -0.26 22.34 -7.58
N TRP A 288 -0.55 21.56 -6.56
CA TRP A 288 0.24 20.37 -6.22
C TRP A 288 -0.49 19.14 -6.72
N ILE A 289 0.02 18.54 -7.74
CA ILE A 289 -0.67 17.48 -8.48
C ILE A 289 0.16 16.20 -8.56
N GLY A 290 -0.55 15.10 -8.80
CA GLY A 290 0.01 13.85 -9.27
C GLY A 290 -0.84 13.30 -10.39
N TYR A 291 -0.28 12.51 -11.29
CA TYR A 291 -1.05 11.83 -12.31
C TYR A 291 -0.58 10.40 -12.52
N GLN A 292 -1.52 9.58 -12.96
CA GLN A 292 -1.29 8.18 -13.27
C GLN A 292 -2.02 7.83 -14.55
N ILE A 293 -1.38 7.02 -15.38
CA ILE A 293 -2.00 6.39 -16.55
C ILE A 293 -1.61 4.92 -16.59
N GLY A 294 -2.55 4.06 -16.93
CA GLY A 294 -2.24 2.64 -17.01
C GLY A 294 -3.17 1.88 -17.95
N LEU A 295 -2.69 0.69 -18.28
CA LEU A 295 -3.35 -0.26 -19.14
C LEU A 295 -3.28 -1.65 -18.50
N LYS A 296 -4.42 -2.35 -18.44
CA LYS A 296 -4.52 -3.76 -18.05
C LYS A 296 -5.14 -4.54 -19.21
N LYS A 297 -4.44 -5.58 -19.67
CA LYS A 297 -4.94 -6.48 -20.73
C LYS A 297 -4.86 -7.91 -20.24
N ASN A 298 -6.00 -8.60 -20.21
CA ASN A 298 -6.06 -10.04 -20.01
C ASN A 298 -6.01 -10.75 -21.37
N ASN A 299 -5.63 -12.01 -21.38
CA ASN A 299 -5.55 -12.87 -22.58
C ASN A 299 -4.86 -12.20 -23.77
N PHE A 300 -3.73 -11.50 -23.49
CA PHE A 300 -3.00 -10.70 -24.47
C PHE A 300 -2.49 -11.52 -25.65
N LEU A 301 -2.06 -12.76 -25.39
CA LEU A 301 -1.53 -13.70 -26.41
C LEU A 301 -2.45 -14.90 -26.66
N GLN A 302 -3.76 -14.75 -26.46
CA GLN A 302 -4.78 -15.83 -26.56
C GLN A 302 -4.57 -16.99 -25.56
N TYR A 303 -3.76 -16.79 -24.51
CA TYR A 303 -3.51 -17.72 -23.42
C TYR A 303 -3.87 -17.04 -22.10
N ASN A 304 -4.03 -17.79 -21.05
CA ASN A 304 -4.33 -17.27 -19.70
C ASN A 304 -3.17 -16.41 -19.18
N ASN A 305 -3.08 -15.18 -19.68
CA ASN A 305 -2.06 -14.21 -19.33
C ASN A 305 -2.65 -12.84 -19.00
N LYS A 306 -1.87 -12.01 -18.30
CA LYS A 306 -2.24 -10.65 -17.90
C LYS A 306 -1.04 -9.74 -18.11
N LEU A 307 -1.27 -8.60 -18.75
CA LEU A 307 -0.31 -7.51 -18.91
C LEU A 307 -0.80 -6.28 -18.17
N LEU A 308 0.06 -5.69 -17.37
CA LEU A 308 -0.10 -4.36 -16.76
C LEU A 308 1.04 -3.48 -17.27
N ILE A 309 0.70 -2.27 -17.72
CA ILE A 309 1.64 -1.18 -17.97
C ILE A 309 1.10 0.02 -17.22
N GLU A 310 1.92 0.67 -16.39
CA GLU A 310 1.50 1.83 -15.60
C GLU A 310 2.64 2.84 -15.49
N TYR A 311 2.30 4.11 -15.54
CA TYR A 311 3.17 5.23 -15.23
C TYR A 311 2.49 6.10 -14.18
N THR A 312 3.24 6.46 -13.14
CA THR A 312 2.80 7.33 -12.05
C THR A 312 3.82 8.42 -11.83
N TRP A 313 3.36 9.64 -11.66
CA TRP A 313 4.17 10.83 -11.39
C TRP A 313 3.59 11.66 -10.28
N THR A 314 4.43 12.21 -9.41
CA THR A 314 4.03 13.03 -8.26
C THR A 314 4.86 14.30 -8.16
N ASP A 315 4.22 15.42 -7.87
CA ASP A 315 4.90 16.68 -7.51
C ASP A 315 5.62 16.52 -6.15
N HIS A 316 6.65 17.33 -5.89
CA HIS A 316 7.40 17.29 -4.65
C HIS A 316 6.60 17.77 -3.43
N ARG A 317 5.50 18.46 -3.63
CA ARG A 317 4.70 19.12 -2.60
C ARG A 317 3.52 18.28 -2.09
N ILE A 318 3.12 17.21 -2.80
CA ILE A 318 1.94 16.41 -2.42
C ILE A 318 2.18 15.54 -1.18
N TYR A 319 1.11 15.09 -0.55
CA TYR A 319 1.06 14.27 0.66
C TYR A 319 1.59 14.93 1.94
N ARG A 320 2.20 16.10 1.83
CA ARG A 320 2.72 16.87 2.96
C ARG A 320 1.75 18.02 3.26
N HIS A 321 1.77 18.44 4.52
CA HIS A 321 1.01 19.60 4.95
C HIS A 321 1.88 20.47 5.85
N LYS A 322 1.61 21.79 5.92
CA LYS A 322 2.33 22.71 6.81
C LYS A 322 2.24 22.30 8.29
N PHE A 323 1.14 21.65 8.67
CA PHE A 323 0.96 20.98 9.95
C PHE A 323 1.24 19.50 9.73
N SER A 324 2.36 19.02 10.23
CA SER A 324 2.87 17.67 9.94
C SER A 324 1.91 16.55 10.36
N GLU A 325 1.09 16.79 11.39
CA GLU A 325 0.05 15.88 11.85
C GLU A 325 -1.04 15.64 10.79
N ASN A 326 -1.23 16.57 9.85
CA ASN A 326 -2.23 16.48 8.78
C ASN A 326 -1.63 15.95 7.45
N SER A 327 -0.39 15.47 7.47
CA SER A 327 0.21 14.83 6.29
C SER A 327 -0.44 13.49 5.99
N SER A 328 -0.59 13.14 4.70
CA SER A 328 -1.24 11.91 4.21
C SER A 328 -0.37 10.67 4.36
N TYR A 329 -0.05 10.33 5.61
CA TYR A 329 0.77 9.19 5.99
C TYR A 329 0.14 8.40 7.13
N THR A 330 0.43 7.10 7.18
CA THR A 330 0.26 6.28 8.39
C THR A 330 1.56 5.56 8.68
N TYR A 331 2.04 5.65 9.93
CA TYR A 331 3.44 5.41 10.23
C TYR A 331 4.30 6.32 9.31
N ASN A 332 5.32 5.78 8.65
CA ASN A 332 6.12 6.52 7.67
C ASN A 332 5.75 6.17 6.21
N PHE A 333 4.57 5.59 5.98
CA PHE A 333 4.10 5.19 4.66
C PHE A 333 3.09 6.18 4.11
N PRO A 334 3.26 6.68 2.88
CA PRO A 334 2.24 7.48 2.23
C PRO A 334 0.97 6.65 2.01
N LEU A 335 -0.19 7.27 2.14
CA LEU A 335 -1.48 6.59 1.93
C LEU A 335 -1.74 6.31 0.46
N GLY A 336 -1.16 7.12 -0.42
CA GLY A 336 -1.28 6.99 -1.87
C GLY A 336 -0.10 6.26 -2.52
N PHE A 337 0.57 6.92 -3.45
CA PHE A 337 1.70 6.35 -4.21
C PHE A 337 2.86 5.96 -3.28
N TRP A 338 3.31 4.73 -3.38
CA TRP A 338 4.28 4.14 -2.46
C TRP A 338 5.64 4.87 -2.42
N ALA A 339 6.07 5.43 -3.58
CA ALA A 339 7.34 6.16 -3.65
C ALA A 339 7.24 7.59 -3.07
N GLY A 340 6.02 8.03 -2.69
CA GLY A 340 5.78 9.32 -2.07
C GLY A 340 5.79 10.50 -3.03
N PRO A 341 6.04 11.71 -2.50
CA PRO A 341 6.19 12.92 -3.30
C PRO A 341 7.53 12.94 -4.06
N HIS A 342 7.66 13.86 -5.04
CA HIS A 342 8.86 14.06 -5.87
C HIS A 342 9.36 12.77 -6.53
N ALA A 343 8.42 11.93 -6.98
CA ALA A 343 8.74 10.60 -7.48
C ALA A 343 8.03 10.30 -8.81
N GLU A 344 8.56 9.34 -9.53
CA GLU A 344 7.91 8.72 -10.68
C GLU A 344 8.23 7.23 -10.76
N GLU A 345 7.29 6.45 -11.26
CA GLU A 345 7.46 5.01 -11.54
C GLU A 345 6.89 4.68 -12.90
N PHE A 346 7.68 3.95 -13.71
CA PHE A 346 7.21 3.23 -14.86
C PHE A 346 7.33 1.74 -14.59
N ILE A 347 6.22 0.99 -14.75
CA ILE A 347 6.19 -0.44 -14.46
C ILE A 347 5.47 -1.24 -15.54
N ILE A 348 6.04 -2.40 -15.89
CA ILE A 348 5.44 -3.42 -16.72
C ILE A 348 5.41 -4.72 -15.94
N ILE A 349 4.25 -5.35 -15.83
CA ILE A 349 4.09 -6.68 -15.22
C ILE A 349 3.39 -7.58 -16.22
N PHE A 350 4.02 -8.70 -16.53
CA PHE A 350 3.44 -9.76 -17.35
C PHE A 350 3.30 -11.03 -16.52
N ASN A 351 2.10 -11.59 -16.49
CA ASN A 351 1.80 -12.85 -15.81
C ASN A 351 1.26 -13.86 -16.82
N GLN A 352 1.74 -15.10 -16.76
CA GLN A 352 1.33 -16.20 -17.60
C GLN A 352 1.08 -17.46 -16.76
N LYS A 353 -0.09 -18.09 -16.92
CA LYS A 353 -0.39 -19.39 -16.33
C LYS A 353 -0.34 -20.48 -17.39
N LEU A 354 0.48 -21.53 -17.16
CA LEU A 354 0.64 -22.70 -18.02
C LEU A 354 0.54 -23.96 -17.15
N GLY A 355 -0.64 -24.60 -17.15
CA GLY A 355 -0.91 -25.74 -16.27
C GLY A 355 -0.73 -25.36 -14.79
N ASP A 356 0.13 -26.06 -14.06
CA ASP A 356 0.46 -25.81 -12.65
C ASP A 356 1.53 -24.74 -12.47
N TRP A 357 2.07 -24.17 -13.56
CA TRP A 357 3.06 -23.13 -13.53
C TRP A 357 2.45 -21.75 -13.64
N ASN A 358 2.95 -20.83 -12.81
CA ASN A 358 2.68 -19.39 -12.95
C ASN A 358 4.01 -18.69 -13.19
N PHE A 359 4.11 -17.98 -14.29
CA PHE A 359 5.26 -17.14 -14.63
C PHE A 359 4.89 -15.68 -14.45
N GLN A 360 5.83 -14.90 -13.92
CA GLN A 360 5.71 -13.45 -13.81
C GLN A 360 7.01 -12.81 -14.26
N SER A 361 6.92 -11.79 -15.11
CA SER A 361 8.04 -10.91 -15.43
C SER A 361 7.68 -9.50 -15.00
N ASN A 362 8.65 -8.78 -14.44
CA ASN A 362 8.47 -7.42 -13.97
C ASN A 362 9.65 -6.56 -14.44
N ILE A 363 9.33 -5.37 -14.93
CA ILE A 363 10.28 -4.29 -15.20
C ILE A 363 9.74 -3.07 -14.47
N SER A 364 10.51 -2.50 -13.55
CA SER A 364 10.14 -1.28 -12.82
C SER A 364 11.31 -0.32 -12.84
N GLN A 365 11.03 0.93 -13.19
CA GLN A 365 11.96 2.05 -13.09
C GLN A 365 11.35 3.11 -12.20
N VAL A 366 12.05 3.49 -11.13
CA VAL A 366 11.62 4.48 -10.14
C VAL A 366 12.66 5.57 -10.06
N LYS A 367 12.21 6.82 -9.92
CA LYS A 367 13.04 7.95 -9.53
C LYS A 367 12.41 8.63 -8.31
N ARG A 368 13.23 9.07 -7.37
CA ARG A 368 12.83 9.90 -6.23
C ARG A 368 13.84 11.03 -6.05
N GLY A 369 13.34 12.25 -5.92
CA GLY A 369 14.14 13.42 -5.67
C GLY A 369 14.18 13.81 -4.20
N GLU A 370 15.02 14.74 -3.90
CA GLU A 370 15.22 15.37 -2.60
C GLU A 370 13.98 16.16 -2.15
N LEU A 371 13.75 16.22 -0.83
CA LEU A 371 12.64 16.91 -0.17
C LEU A 371 13.17 17.62 1.08
N THR A 372 14.07 18.58 0.90
CA THR A 372 14.64 19.32 2.03
C THR A 372 13.58 20.13 2.77
N GLU A 373 13.82 20.42 4.05
CA GLU A 373 12.95 21.31 4.84
C GLU A 373 12.81 22.68 4.14
N GLU A 374 13.89 23.20 3.56
CA GLU A 374 13.85 24.45 2.82
C GLU A 374 12.85 24.40 1.64
N MET A 375 12.82 23.29 0.87
CA MET A 375 11.85 23.12 -0.22
C MET A 375 10.42 23.05 0.31
N LEU A 376 10.23 22.39 1.46
CA LEU A 376 8.90 22.20 2.05
C LEU A 376 8.40 23.49 2.70
N ASP A 377 9.23 24.24 3.39
CA ASP A 377 8.87 25.51 4.01
C ASP A 377 8.55 26.58 2.97
N ARG A 378 9.35 26.67 1.93
CA ARG A 378 9.18 27.69 0.88
C ARG A 378 7.98 27.48 -0.01
N GLN A 379 7.41 26.29 -0.03
CA GLN A 379 6.17 26.02 -0.78
C GLN A 379 4.98 26.88 -0.32
N TYR A 380 5.00 27.35 0.96
CA TYR A 380 3.98 28.22 1.53
C TYR A 380 4.37 29.71 1.48
N SER A 381 5.56 30.04 0.99
CA SER A 381 6.02 31.42 0.87
C SER A 381 5.29 32.19 -0.25
N ASP A 382 5.26 33.51 -0.15
CA ASP A 382 4.71 34.36 -1.20
C ASP A 382 5.79 35.38 -1.63
N PRO A 383 6.27 35.34 -2.87
CA PRO A 383 5.92 34.41 -3.94
C PRO A 383 6.43 32.98 -3.71
N VAL A 384 5.74 32.00 -4.30
CA VAL A 384 6.17 30.59 -4.25
C VAL A 384 7.47 30.43 -5.01
N ILE A 385 8.46 29.79 -4.39
CA ILE A 385 9.73 29.48 -5.05
C ILE A 385 9.56 28.18 -5.82
N VAL A 386 9.81 28.24 -7.13
CA VAL A 386 9.79 27.07 -8.01
C VAL A 386 11.14 26.38 -7.97
N TYR A 387 11.11 25.06 -7.71
CA TYR A 387 12.28 24.21 -7.76
C TYR A 387 12.31 23.41 -9.07
N GLU A 388 13.49 23.36 -9.70
CA GLU A 388 13.68 22.47 -10.82
C GLU A 388 13.58 21.01 -10.37
N ARG A 389 12.77 20.22 -11.09
CA ARG A 389 12.56 18.81 -10.74
C ARG A 389 13.87 18.04 -10.78
N TYR A 390 14.10 17.25 -9.72
CA TYR A 390 15.33 16.45 -9.53
C TYR A 390 16.64 17.28 -9.47
N ASN A 391 16.56 18.57 -9.23
CA ASN A 391 17.71 19.33 -8.80
C ASN A 391 18.08 18.92 -7.36
N GLY A 392 19.35 18.60 -7.10
CA GLY A 392 19.81 18.04 -5.83
C GLY A 392 20.01 16.51 -5.91
N ASN A 393 19.88 15.83 -4.78
CA ASN A 393 20.09 14.39 -4.70
C ASN A 393 18.96 13.62 -5.36
N LEU A 394 19.33 12.70 -6.23
CA LEU A 394 18.38 11.84 -6.96
C LEU A 394 18.68 10.36 -6.70
N GLU A 395 17.66 9.64 -6.33
CA GLU A 395 17.65 8.17 -6.33
C GLU A 395 17.03 7.64 -7.62
N THR A 396 17.69 6.68 -8.27
CA THR A 396 17.11 5.94 -9.40
C THR A 396 17.23 4.46 -9.17
N ARG A 397 16.16 3.71 -9.41
CA ARG A 397 16.13 2.26 -9.22
C ARG A 397 15.49 1.58 -10.42
N MET A 398 16.21 0.66 -11.07
CA MET A 398 15.69 -0.23 -12.09
C MET A 398 15.71 -1.66 -11.57
N ILE A 399 14.56 -2.34 -11.68
CA ILE A 399 14.41 -3.75 -11.35
C ILE A 399 13.90 -4.49 -12.56
N ILE A 400 14.59 -5.57 -12.93
CA ILE A 400 14.11 -6.54 -13.92
C ILE A 400 14.06 -7.90 -13.22
N SER A 401 12.89 -8.53 -13.18
CA SER A 401 12.77 -9.87 -12.59
C SER A 401 11.93 -10.82 -13.44
N ALA A 402 12.26 -12.10 -13.31
CA ALA A 402 11.49 -13.20 -13.87
C ALA A 402 11.31 -14.28 -12.80
N LYS A 403 10.06 -14.65 -12.53
CA LYS A 403 9.63 -15.56 -11.48
C LYS A 403 8.85 -16.72 -12.08
N ALA A 404 9.16 -17.92 -11.65
CA ALA A 404 8.41 -19.14 -11.93
C ALA A 404 7.93 -19.75 -10.61
N LYS A 405 6.63 -20.00 -10.50
CA LYS A 405 5.99 -20.61 -9.33
C LYS A 405 5.23 -21.85 -9.77
N LYS A 406 5.51 -22.99 -9.13
CA LYS A 406 4.87 -24.28 -9.40
C LYS A 406 4.04 -24.75 -8.21
N GLY A 407 2.76 -25.06 -8.46
CA GLY A 407 1.91 -25.73 -7.51
C GLY A 407 2.23 -27.23 -7.46
N ILE A 408 2.38 -27.77 -6.26
CA ILE A 408 2.54 -29.21 -5.95
C ILE A 408 1.54 -29.60 -4.86
N LEU A 409 1.36 -30.90 -4.62
CA LEU A 409 0.43 -31.43 -3.63
C LEU A 409 -0.98 -30.83 -3.74
N LYS A 410 -1.58 -30.87 -4.94
CA LYS A 410 -2.91 -30.30 -5.22
C LYS A 410 -3.01 -28.81 -4.86
N ASN A 411 -1.97 -28.05 -5.14
CA ASN A 411 -1.83 -26.61 -4.85
C ASN A 411 -1.86 -26.25 -3.34
N LYS A 412 -1.50 -27.19 -2.46
CA LYS A 412 -1.28 -26.88 -1.05
C LYS A 412 0.15 -26.41 -0.77
N LEU A 413 1.08 -26.77 -1.64
CA LEU A 413 2.49 -26.37 -1.57
C LEU A 413 2.92 -25.76 -2.89
N PHE A 414 3.69 -24.68 -2.85
CA PHE A 414 4.24 -24.00 -4.01
C PHE A 414 5.73 -23.82 -3.85
N LEU A 415 6.45 -24.11 -4.91
CA LEU A 415 7.86 -23.76 -5.06
C LEU A 415 7.98 -22.55 -5.98
N GLU A 416 8.88 -21.64 -5.65
CA GLU A 416 9.12 -20.41 -6.36
C GLU A 416 10.60 -20.22 -6.64
N LEU A 417 10.94 -19.86 -7.87
CA LEU A 417 12.27 -19.47 -8.31
C LEU A 417 12.16 -18.11 -8.99
N GLU A 418 12.97 -17.16 -8.59
CA GLU A 418 13.04 -15.84 -9.20
C GLU A 418 14.50 -15.47 -9.49
N GLY A 419 14.75 -14.96 -10.69
CA GLY A 419 15.95 -14.21 -11.02
C GLY A 419 15.62 -12.72 -11.00
N GLN A 420 16.42 -11.91 -10.31
CA GLN A 420 16.21 -10.48 -10.21
C GLN A 420 17.53 -9.75 -10.44
N TRP A 421 17.50 -8.75 -11.32
CA TRP A 421 18.58 -7.79 -11.49
C TRP A 421 18.12 -6.42 -11.02
N ILE A 422 18.97 -5.77 -10.22
CA ILE A 422 18.73 -4.45 -9.65
C ILE A 422 19.90 -3.56 -10.03
N ASP A 423 19.61 -2.42 -10.65
CA ASP A 423 20.51 -1.28 -10.77
C ASP A 423 19.92 -0.12 -9.98
N TRP A 424 20.56 0.26 -8.89
CA TRP A 424 20.04 1.21 -7.93
C TRP A 424 21.12 2.24 -7.60
N LYS A 425 20.92 3.45 -8.06
CA LYS A 425 21.78 4.58 -7.78
C LYS A 425 21.29 5.29 -6.53
N ASN A 426 22.22 5.64 -5.64
CA ASN A 426 21.95 6.33 -4.40
C ASN A 426 20.99 5.52 -3.46
N ALA A 427 21.15 4.21 -3.40
CA ALA A 427 20.34 3.31 -2.59
C ALA A 427 20.55 3.58 -1.09
N GLY A 428 19.45 3.74 -0.34
CA GLY A 428 19.48 4.15 1.07
C GLY A 428 19.42 5.67 1.27
N PHE A 429 19.26 6.43 0.19
CA PHE A 429 19.00 7.84 0.20
C PHE A 429 17.78 8.20 1.06
N ASP A 430 17.94 9.23 1.90
CA ASP A 430 16.83 9.81 2.64
C ASP A 430 16.40 11.11 1.95
N PRO A 431 15.19 11.18 1.39
CA PRO A 431 14.73 12.38 0.69
C PRO A 431 14.63 13.62 1.60
N TYR A 432 14.55 13.43 2.92
CA TYR A 432 14.44 14.53 3.89
C TYR A 432 15.75 14.94 4.52
N ASP A 433 16.85 14.24 4.23
CA ASP A 433 18.18 14.54 4.75
C ASP A 433 19.19 14.60 3.59
N SER A 434 19.45 15.80 3.09
CA SER A 434 20.39 16.05 1.98
C SER A 434 21.82 15.60 2.28
N GLY A 435 22.19 15.50 3.55
CA GLY A 435 23.49 15.01 4.00
C GLY A 435 23.60 13.47 3.94
N ARG A 436 22.50 12.77 3.85
CA ARG A 436 22.48 11.30 3.82
C ARG A 436 22.46 10.76 2.39
N MET A 437 23.64 10.60 1.83
CA MET A 437 23.83 9.95 0.54
C MET A 437 23.73 8.43 0.68
N GLY A 438 23.08 7.80 -0.30
CA GLY A 438 23.08 6.36 -0.46
C GLY A 438 24.31 5.85 -1.22
N LYS A 439 24.32 4.57 -1.54
CA LYS A 439 25.37 3.95 -2.37
C LYS A 439 24.80 3.36 -3.67
N ASP A 440 25.66 3.25 -4.67
CA ASP A 440 25.30 2.63 -5.94
C ASP A 440 25.37 1.12 -5.81
N ILE A 441 24.30 0.43 -6.24
CA ILE A 441 24.17 -1.03 -6.20
C ILE A 441 23.81 -1.52 -7.59
N SER A 442 24.58 -2.47 -8.12
CA SER A 442 24.20 -3.24 -9.30
C SER A 442 24.40 -4.72 -8.98
N LYS A 443 23.31 -5.47 -8.86
CA LYS A 443 23.35 -6.85 -8.37
C LYS A 443 22.37 -7.75 -9.10
N PHE A 444 22.77 -9.01 -9.30
CA PHE A 444 21.87 -10.07 -9.70
C PHE A 444 21.64 -11.00 -8.50
N SER A 445 20.38 -11.37 -8.27
CA SER A 445 19.96 -12.23 -7.18
C SER A 445 19.14 -13.41 -7.70
N ILE A 446 19.34 -14.57 -7.12
CA ILE A 446 18.47 -15.73 -7.29
C ILE A 446 17.71 -15.94 -5.99
N ASN A 447 16.40 -15.93 -6.09
CA ASN A 447 15.50 -16.02 -4.95
C ASN A 447 14.76 -17.35 -4.99
N LEU A 448 14.71 -18.05 -3.86
CA LEU A 448 14.02 -19.33 -3.71
C LEU A 448 12.92 -19.20 -2.69
N GLY A 449 11.70 -19.51 -3.08
CA GLY A 449 10.52 -19.42 -2.23
C GLY A 449 9.83 -20.77 -2.03
N LEU A 450 9.34 -20.97 -0.82
CA LEU A 450 8.45 -22.07 -0.45
C LEU A 450 7.20 -21.46 0.19
N THR A 451 6.03 -21.82 -0.31
CA THR A 451 4.74 -21.37 0.25
C THR A 451 3.84 -22.58 0.50
N ALA A 452 3.31 -22.70 1.71
CA ALA A 452 2.29 -23.67 2.06
C ALA A 452 0.99 -22.95 2.48
N SER A 453 -0.14 -23.41 1.97
CA SER A 453 -1.46 -22.85 2.23
C SER A 453 -2.50 -23.93 2.20
N THR A 454 -3.42 -23.92 3.16
CA THR A 454 -4.56 -24.83 3.18
C THR A 454 -5.80 -24.11 3.71
N GLN A 455 -6.97 -24.69 3.45
CA GLN A 455 -8.23 -24.27 4.04
C GLN A 455 -8.79 -25.43 4.85
N ILE A 456 -9.15 -25.15 6.09
CA ILE A 456 -9.76 -26.10 7.00
C ILE A 456 -11.17 -25.59 7.28
N LEU A 457 -12.16 -26.43 6.97
CA LEU A 457 -13.56 -26.15 7.25
C LEU A 457 -13.92 -26.76 8.60
N PHE A 458 -14.43 -25.95 9.51
CA PHE A 458 -14.98 -26.41 10.79
C PHE A 458 -16.51 -26.39 10.68
N ASN A 459 -17.07 -27.49 11.10
CA ASN A 459 -18.51 -27.72 11.13
C ASN A 459 -19.11 -27.29 12.47
#